data_5dc23b04bea47cf4ee405148b8e1b2bb
#
_entry.id   5dc23b04bea47cf4ee405148b8e1b2bb
#
_cell.length_a   1.000
_cell.length_b   1.000
_cell.length_c   1.000
_cell.angle_alpha   90.00
_cell.angle_beta   90.00
_cell.angle_gamma   90.00
#
_symmetry.space_group_name_H-M   'P 1'
#
loop_
_entity.id
_entity.type
_entity.pdbx_description
1 polymer ?
#
loop_
_entity_poly.entity_id
_entity_poly.type
_entity_poly.pdbx_seq_one_letter_code
_entity_poly.pdbx_strand_id
1 'polypeptide(L)'
;MTEKLYDVDSTLQEFDCKVVGLYRVDDTTLGVETDRTAFFPEGGGQTSDRGAFFVDAVTPAIHVENVQIDTEHLLHFVENSEENVKSLKIGTLLHGKIDWKKRFSDMQQHSGEHILSGIVHRLYGFNNVGFHLSAQEVTVDFDGELTENDICKVESLVNETIWQNLEIHAWYPSETDLLAITYRSKKEIDGPLRLVEIPSVDICACCAPHVRRTGEIGLLRVVQAERHRGGTRLWILCGARAMEDAAAKLKENHKVGVLLSAKQTETFAAVQRLKEKNAALSFALVGTQRELLALRAKTVTPQTALVEQIDADGTLLRDYADLLADKADAFAAVFSAGDDMKFVIISKHGFALAPVAETLRSTFGAKCGGRGGVLQGALCGAFDAVRATLETIAKQGGRAQ
;
A
#
# COMPACT_ATOMS: atom_id res chain seq x y z
N MET A 1 19.03 8.39 37.43
CA MET A 1 18.93 8.46 35.96
C MET A 1 19.57 7.20 35.38
N THR A 2 18.92 6.49 34.48
CA THR A 2 19.41 5.26 33.86
C THR A 2 20.57 5.54 32.92
N GLU A 3 21.70 4.82 33.08
CA GLU A 3 22.85 4.89 32.16
C GLU A 3 22.49 4.26 30.80
N LYS A 4 22.70 5.03 29.72
CA LYS A 4 22.36 4.64 28.34
C LYS A 4 23.54 3.94 27.66
N LEU A 5 23.65 2.62 27.81
CA LEU A 5 24.73 1.82 27.24
C LEU A 5 24.74 1.84 25.71
N TYR A 6 23.55 1.97 25.08
CA TYR A 6 23.40 2.07 23.61
C TYR A 6 24.03 3.35 23.02
N ASP A 7 24.27 4.39 23.82
CA ASP A 7 24.96 5.60 23.39
C ASP A 7 26.48 5.38 23.30
N VAL A 8 27.02 4.48 24.16
CA VAL A 8 28.44 4.14 24.22
C VAL A 8 28.78 3.04 23.20
N ASP A 9 27.97 1.99 23.14
CA ASP A 9 28.11 0.90 22.19
C ASP A 9 26.77 0.48 21.62
N SER A 10 26.49 0.91 20.38
CA SER A 10 25.25 0.57 19.66
C SER A 10 25.11 -0.93 19.35
N THR A 11 26.21 -1.68 19.44
CA THR A 11 26.27 -3.12 19.12
C THR A 11 26.20 -4.04 20.34
N LEU A 12 26.04 -3.49 21.54
CA LEU A 12 25.89 -4.26 22.76
C LEU A 12 24.58 -5.03 22.75
N GLN A 13 24.65 -6.36 22.79
CA GLN A 13 23.47 -7.24 22.68
C GLN A 13 22.97 -7.75 24.03
N GLU A 14 23.87 -7.91 25.00
CA GLU A 14 23.59 -8.45 26.34
C GLU A 14 24.29 -7.57 27.39
N PHE A 15 23.64 -7.39 28.53
CA PHE A 15 24.16 -6.55 29.62
C PHE A 15 23.55 -6.94 30.95
N ASP A 16 24.25 -6.65 32.04
CA ASP A 16 23.72 -6.83 33.38
C ASP A 16 23.27 -5.48 33.95
N CYS A 17 22.15 -5.49 34.65
CA CYS A 17 21.57 -4.32 35.27
C CYS A 17 20.84 -4.68 36.57
N LYS A 18 20.39 -3.64 37.28
CA LYS A 18 19.65 -3.77 38.53
C LYS A 18 18.35 -2.96 38.45
N VAL A 19 17.24 -3.55 38.91
CA VAL A 19 15.96 -2.87 39.01
C VAL A 19 16.08 -1.73 40.05
N VAL A 20 15.73 -0.52 39.65
CA VAL A 20 15.71 0.68 40.51
C VAL A 20 14.32 1.26 40.71
N GLY A 21 13.36 0.95 39.82
CA GLY A 21 11.96 1.36 39.91
C GLY A 21 10.99 0.38 39.24
N LEU A 22 9.78 0.34 39.77
CA LEU A 22 8.67 -0.44 39.21
C LEU A 22 7.42 0.44 39.20
N TYR A 23 6.79 0.56 38.05
CA TYR A 23 5.66 1.48 37.82
C TYR A 23 4.52 0.71 37.15
N ARG A 24 3.35 0.70 37.77
CA ARG A 24 2.16 0.14 37.14
C ARG A 24 1.65 1.14 36.10
N VAL A 25 1.75 0.80 34.83
CA VAL A 25 1.29 1.65 33.72
C VAL A 25 -0.22 1.48 33.54
N ASP A 26 -0.67 0.24 33.47
CA ASP A 26 -2.08 -0.15 33.41
C ASP A 26 -2.30 -1.57 34.01
N ASP A 27 -3.48 -2.17 33.78
CA ASP A 27 -3.80 -3.50 34.31
C ASP A 27 -2.96 -4.63 33.68
N THR A 28 -2.43 -4.41 32.49
CA THR A 28 -1.68 -5.41 31.69
C THR A 28 -0.18 -5.11 31.59
N THR A 29 0.24 -3.89 31.90
CA THR A 29 1.59 -3.39 31.63
C THR A 29 2.28 -2.89 32.90
N LEU A 30 3.49 -3.39 33.14
CA LEU A 30 4.42 -2.96 34.19
C LEU A 30 5.62 -2.27 33.54
N GLY A 31 5.94 -1.07 33.98
CA GLY A 31 7.16 -0.34 33.63
C GLY A 31 8.30 -0.70 34.59
N VAL A 32 9.40 -1.19 34.05
CA VAL A 32 10.62 -1.53 34.82
C VAL A 32 11.70 -0.52 34.51
N GLU A 33 12.16 0.20 35.53
CA GLU A 33 13.32 1.05 35.44
C GLU A 33 14.56 0.35 35.98
N THR A 34 15.68 0.44 35.25
CA THR A 34 16.94 -0.17 35.61
C THR A 34 18.05 0.90 35.78
N ASP A 35 19.11 0.59 36.53
CA ASP A 35 20.26 1.50 36.71
C ASP A 35 21.01 1.79 35.41
N ARG A 36 21.02 0.84 34.48
CA ARG A 36 21.58 0.95 33.13
C ARG A 36 20.81 0.10 32.12
N THR A 37 20.88 0.47 30.85
CA THR A 37 20.23 -0.29 29.78
C THR A 37 20.91 -0.16 28.42
N ALA A 38 20.94 -1.27 27.66
CA ALA A 38 21.29 -1.25 26.24
C ALA A 38 20.05 -1.19 25.34
N PHE A 39 18.83 -1.30 25.86
CA PHE A 39 17.60 -1.13 25.10
C PHE A 39 17.41 0.33 24.70
N PHE A 40 17.26 0.59 23.41
CA PHE A 40 16.94 1.92 22.87
C PHE A 40 15.44 2.19 23.04
N PRO A 41 15.05 3.31 23.64
CA PRO A 41 13.66 3.73 23.72
C PRO A 41 13.16 4.28 22.39
N GLU A 42 11.85 4.35 22.21
CA GLU A 42 11.28 5.01 21.03
C GLU A 42 11.74 6.47 20.95
N GLY A 43 12.29 6.85 19.80
CA GLY A 43 12.79 8.20 19.60
C GLY A 43 13.41 8.42 18.22
N GLY A 44 13.52 9.69 17.80
CA GLY A 44 14.16 10.04 16.54
C GLY A 44 13.46 9.47 15.28
N GLY A 45 12.19 9.09 15.38
CA GLY A 45 11.43 8.45 14.29
C GLY A 45 11.63 6.93 14.19
N GLN A 46 12.38 6.34 15.13
CA GLN A 46 12.63 4.91 15.24
C GLN A 46 11.83 4.31 16.39
N THR A 47 11.24 3.13 16.18
CA THR A 47 10.59 2.36 17.24
C THR A 47 11.61 1.82 18.25
N SER A 48 11.14 1.58 19.50
CA SER A 48 11.97 1.03 20.56
C SER A 48 12.50 -0.35 20.24
N ASP A 49 13.53 -0.76 20.97
CA ASP A 49 13.97 -2.14 21.00
C ASP A 49 12.96 -3.05 21.68
N ARG A 50 13.15 -4.34 21.43
CA ARG A 50 12.51 -5.45 22.11
C ARG A 50 13.58 -6.44 22.60
N GLY A 51 13.16 -7.35 23.48
CA GLY A 51 14.03 -8.41 23.96
C GLY A 51 13.50 -9.03 25.24
N ALA A 52 14.39 -9.38 26.14
CA ALA A 52 14.00 -10.00 27.40
C ALA A 52 14.96 -9.68 28.56
N PHE A 53 14.46 -9.72 29.77
CA PHE A 53 15.21 -9.81 31.01
C PHE A 53 15.18 -11.22 31.57
N PHE A 54 16.29 -11.65 32.15
CA PHE A 54 16.46 -12.91 32.83
C PHE A 54 16.90 -12.63 34.27
N VAL A 55 16.20 -13.21 35.25
CA VAL A 55 16.57 -13.13 36.67
C VAL A 55 17.63 -14.19 37.00
N ASP A 56 17.41 -15.38 36.47
CA ASP A 56 18.32 -16.52 36.58
C ASP A 56 18.10 -17.52 35.43
N ALA A 57 18.81 -18.65 35.44
CA ALA A 57 18.71 -19.66 34.37
C ALA A 57 17.44 -20.53 34.42
N VAL A 58 16.63 -20.45 35.48
CA VAL A 58 15.46 -21.31 35.71
C VAL A 58 14.15 -20.56 35.55
N THR A 59 14.14 -19.28 35.94
CA THR A 59 12.96 -18.40 35.81
C THR A 59 12.67 -18.09 34.33
N PRO A 60 11.39 -18.15 33.91
CA PRO A 60 11.02 -17.76 32.55
C PRO A 60 11.52 -16.36 32.18
N ALA A 61 11.81 -16.15 30.92
CA ALA A 61 12.23 -14.86 30.40
C ALA A 61 11.09 -13.84 30.52
N ILE A 62 11.41 -12.64 31.01
CA ILE A 62 10.48 -11.52 31.11
C ILE A 62 10.62 -10.70 29.82
N HIS A 63 9.65 -10.79 28.93
CA HIS A 63 9.70 -10.12 27.63
C HIS A 63 9.54 -8.62 27.75
N VAL A 64 10.44 -7.87 27.11
CA VAL A 64 10.38 -6.42 26.96
C VAL A 64 9.75 -6.11 25.59
N GLU A 65 8.52 -5.62 25.61
CA GLU A 65 7.73 -5.35 24.38
C GLU A 65 7.96 -3.96 23.82
N ASN A 66 8.26 -3.00 24.69
CA ASN A 66 8.47 -1.60 24.34
C ASN A 66 9.38 -0.92 25.38
N VAL A 67 10.07 0.13 24.97
CA VAL A 67 10.88 0.95 25.85
C VAL A 67 10.58 2.42 25.56
N GLN A 68 10.28 3.20 26.58
CA GLN A 68 9.96 4.62 26.45
C GLN A 68 10.70 5.46 27.48
N ILE A 69 10.87 6.73 27.17
CA ILE A 69 11.30 7.75 28.13
C ILE A 69 10.08 8.60 28.48
N ASP A 70 9.70 8.57 29.74
CA ASP A 70 8.75 9.52 30.32
C ASP A 70 9.53 10.53 31.16
N THR A 71 9.42 11.79 30.84
CA THR A 71 10.09 12.98 31.41
C THR A 71 11.40 12.75 32.19
N GLU A 72 11.45 11.82 33.14
CA GLU A 72 12.59 11.52 34.01
C GLU A 72 13.00 10.04 34.02
N HIS A 73 12.12 9.12 33.55
CA HIS A 73 12.28 7.69 33.69
C HIS A 73 12.40 6.99 32.34
N LEU A 74 13.36 6.11 32.21
CA LEU A 74 13.46 5.17 31.08
C LEU A 74 12.83 3.85 31.50
N LEU A 75 11.66 3.53 30.94
CA LEU A 75 10.82 2.42 31.34
C LEU A 75 10.82 1.31 30.28
N HIS A 76 11.11 0.10 30.71
CA HIS A 76 10.96 -1.12 29.91
C HIS A 76 9.57 -1.70 30.20
N PHE A 77 8.71 -1.80 29.19
CA PHE A 77 7.35 -2.29 29.35
C PHE A 77 7.33 -3.81 29.20
N VAL A 78 6.88 -4.45 30.27
CA VAL A 78 6.73 -5.88 30.37
C VAL A 78 5.29 -6.22 30.78
N GLU A 79 4.88 -7.48 30.61
CA GLU A 79 3.55 -7.95 31.05
C GLU A 79 3.41 -7.83 32.58
N ASN A 80 2.31 -7.23 33.04
CA ASN A 80 1.96 -7.13 34.46
C ASN A 80 1.30 -8.44 34.96
N SER A 81 2.04 -9.55 34.88
CA SER A 81 1.62 -10.86 35.38
C SER A 81 2.05 -11.08 36.85
N GLU A 82 1.34 -11.95 37.56
CA GLU A 82 1.74 -12.31 38.95
C GLU A 82 3.16 -12.86 39.02
N GLU A 83 3.60 -13.59 38.01
CA GLU A 83 4.92 -14.19 37.93
C GLU A 83 6.00 -13.10 37.77
N ASN A 84 5.81 -12.16 36.87
CA ASN A 84 6.74 -11.04 36.66
C ASN A 84 6.81 -10.15 37.90
N VAL A 85 5.69 -9.81 38.52
CA VAL A 85 5.64 -8.99 39.74
C VAL A 85 6.32 -9.68 40.93
N LYS A 86 6.24 -11.02 41.02
CA LYS A 86 6.95 -11.77 42.10
C LYS A 86 8.47 -11.78 41.83
N SER A 87 8.88 -11.90 40.60
CA SER A 87 10.30 -12.00 40.20
C SER A 87 11.01 -10.65 40.20
N LEU A 88 10.28 -9.56 39.89
CA LEU A 88 10.81 -8.20 39.83
C LEU A 88 10.62 -7.46 41.15
N LYS A 89 11.73 -7.11 41.80
CA LYS A 89 11.77 -6.24 42.98
C LYS A 89 12.89 -5.23 42.86
N ILE A 90 12.73 -4.08 43.52
CA ILE A 90 13.86 -3.10 43.60
C ILE A 90 15.07 -3.81 44.16
N GLY A 91 16.21 -3.69 43.44
CA GLY A 91 17.44 -4.36 43.76
C GLY A 91 17.66 -5.73 43.07
N THR A 92 16.65 -6.30 42.37
CA THR A 92 16.83 -7.53 41.61
C THR A 92 17.87 -7.30 40.50
N LEU A 93 18.83 -8.22 40.40
CA LEU A 93 19.80 -8.26 39.31
C LEU A 93 19.16 -8.95 38.10
N LEU A 94 19.30 -8.33 36.94
CA LEU A 94 18.76 -8.81 35.67
C LEU A 94 19.89 -8.91 34.64
N HIS A 95 19.81 -9.94 33.82
CA HIS A 95 20.57 -10.03 32.58
C HIS A 95 19.64 -9.64 31.43
N GLY A 96 19.92 -8.53 30.75
CA GLY A 96 19.16 -8.02 29.61
C GLY A 96 19.72 -8.54 28.29
N LYS A 97 18.83 -8.98 27.41
CA LYS A 97 19.18 -9.44 26.05
C LYS A 97 18.27 -8.80 25.02
N ILE A 98 18.87 -8.09 24.06
CA ILE A 98 18.16 -7.38 23.00
C ILE A 98 17.78 -8.35 21.87
N ASP A 99 16.61 -8.15 21.23
CA ASP A 99 16.35 -8.71 19.90
C ASP A 99 17.30 -8.06 18.90
N TRP A 100 18.46 -8.67 18.74
CA TRP A 100 19.53 -8.17 17.90
C TRP A 100 19.12 -8.08 16.42
N LYS A 101 18.28 -9.01 15.95
CA LYS A 101 17.83 -8.99 14.56
C LYS A 101 17.02 -7.71 14.26
N LYS A 102 16.13 -7.34 15.17
CA LYS A 102 15.35 -6.09 15.08
C LYS A 102 16.28 -4.87 15.18
N ARG A 103 17.11 -4.79 16.23
CA ARG A 103 18.03 -3.68 16.47
C ARG A 103 18.93 -3.43 15.26
N PHE A 104 19.58 -4.46 14.76
CA PHE A 104 20.50 -4.34 13.63
C PHE A 104 19.78 -3.91 12.35
N SER A 105 18.61 -4.48 12.09
CA SER A 105 17.76 -4.04 10.99
C SER A 105 17.39 -2.55 11.09
N ASP A 106 16.98 -2.08 12.26
CA ASP A 106 16.61 -0.68 12.47
C ASP A 106 17.84 0.25 12.31
N MET A 107 19.02 -0.15 12.82
CA MET A 107 20.27 0.58 12.60
C MET A 107 20.63 0.65 11.11
N GLN A 108 20.41 -0.41 10.33
CA GLN A 108 20.61 -0.39 8.87
C GLN A 108 19.70 0.63 8.18
N GLN A 109 18.40 0.63 8.52
CA GLN A 109 17.44 1.58 7.96
C GLN A 109 17.82 3.02 8.31
N HIS A 110 18.09 3.29 9.59
CA HIS A 110 18.38 4.64 10.08
C HIS A 110 19.68 5.19 9.51
N SER A 111 20.75 4.37 9.50
CA SER A 111 22.02 4.79 8.92
C SER A 111 21.95 5.00 7.41
N GLY A 112 21.15 4.18 6.70
CA GLY A 112 20.86 4.38 5.28
C GLY A 112 20.09 5.68 5.01
N GLU A 113 19.14 6.03 5.88
CA GLU A 113 18.41 7.30 5.81
C GLU A 113 19.36 8.50 5.94
N HIS A 114 20.32 8.45 6.88
CA HIS A 114 21.29 9.53 7.04
C HIS A 114 22.14 9.76 5.79
N ILE A 115 22.62 8.67 5.14
CA ILE A 115 23.35 8.80 3.87
C ILE A 115 22.46 9.40 2.79
N LEU A 116 21.23 8.90 2.66
CA LEU A 116 20.24 9.38 1.69
C LEU A 116 19.98 10.88 1.89
N SER A 117 19.65 11.29 3.11
CA SER A 117 19.33 12.68 3.44
C SER A 117 20.53 13.60 3.26
N GLY A 118 21.74 13.17 3.62
CA GLY A 118 22.96 13.93 3.39
C GLY A 118 23.24 14.16 1.90
N ILE A 119 23.07 13.13 1.07
CA ILE A 119 23.26 13.21 -0.38
C ILE A 119 22.19 14.11 -1.03
N VAL A 120 20.91 13.96 -0.66
CA VAL A 120 19.83 14.79 -1.18
C VAL A 120 20.05 16.26 -0.81
N HIS A 121 20.40 16.54 0.44
CA HIS A 121 20.70 17.91 0.87
C HIS A 121 21.89 18.49 0.11
N ARG A 122 22.97 17.75 -0.05
CA ARG A 122 24.15 18.21 -0.77
C ARG A 122 23.90 18.50 -2.26
N LEU A 123 23.08 17.68 -2.93
CA LEU A 123 22.85 17.81 -4.38
C LEU A 123 21.76 18.81 -4.74
N TYR A 124 20.71 18.90 -3.91
CA TYR A 124 19.49 19.64 -4.24
C TYR A 124 19.14 20.72 -3.22
N GLY A 125 19.82 20.75 -2.06
CA GLY A 125 19.51 21.66 -0.97
C GLY A 125 18.23 21.30 -0.19
N PHE A 126 17.61 20.15 -0.50
CA PHE A 126 16.36 19.75 0.16
C PHE A 126 16.65 19.15 1.55
N ASN A 127 15.73 19.41 2.48
CA ASN A 127 15.82 18.93 3.85
C ASN A 127 14.90 17.73 4.07
N ASN A 128 15.36 16.78 4.88
CA ASN A 128 14.48 15.78 5.45
C ASN A 128 13.60 16.44 6.51
N VAL A 129 12.29 16.52 6.26
CA VAL A 129 11.27 17.10 7.14
C VAL A 129 10.41 16.05 7.85
N GLY A 130 10.62 14.77 7.55
CA GLY A 130 9.90 13.66 8.16
C GLY A 130 10.62 12.34 7.98
N PHE A 131 10.78 11.57 9.06
CA PHE A 131 11.30 10.21 9.04
C PHE A 131 10.45 9.32 9.95
N HIS A 132 10.05 8.19 9.41
CA HIS A 132 9.32 7.17 10.16
C HIS A 132 9.90 5.80 9.85
N LEU A 133 10.26 5.07 10.90
CA LEU A 133 10.79 3.71 10.82
C LEU A 133 9.94 2.79 11.68
N SER A 134 9.24 1.87 11.03
CA SER A 134 8.44 0.83 11.65
C SER A 134 8.80 -0.57 11.12
N ALA A 135 8.12 -1.58 11.64
CA ALA A 135 8.29 -2.95 11.15
C ALA A 135 7.80 -3.12 9.70
N GLN A 136 6.77 -2.37 9.29
CA GLN A 136 6.14 -2.49 7.98
C GLN A 136 6.78 -1.59 6.93
N GLU A 137 7.14 -0.36 7.30
CA GLU A 137 7.62 0.64 6.33
C GLU A 137 8.68 1.57 6.91
N VAL A 138 9.47 2.11 6.03
CA VAL A 138 10.44 3.18 6.31
C VAL A 138 10.21 4.30 5.33
N THR A 139 9.82 5.48 5.81
CA THR A 139 9.53 6.63 4.97
C THR A 139 10.43 7.82 5.31
N VAL A 140 10.80 8.57 4.27
CA VAL A 140 11.57 9.80 4.35
C VAL A 140 10.87 10.88 3.54
N ASP A 141 10.57 12.01 4.15
CA ASP A 141 9.91 13.15 3.52
C ASP A 141 10.91 14.27 3.27
N PHE A 142 11.00 14.73 2.03
CA PHE A 142 11.82 15.88 1.63
C PHE A 142 10.93 17.07 1.29
N ASP A 143 11.41 18.29 1.60
CA ASP A 143 10.74 19.57 1.32
C ASP A 143 10.87 20.03 -0.15
N GLY A 144 11.45 19.21 -1.03
CA GLY A 144 11.59 19.48 -2.46
C GLY A 144 11.17 18.32 -3.35
N GLU A 145 10.83 18.63 -4.60
CA GLU A 145 10.42 17.63 -5.59
C GLU A 145 11.63 16.95 -6.24
N LEU A 146 11.72 15.63 -6.10
CA LEU A 146 12.70 14.78 -6.76
C LEU A 146 12.05 14.08 -7.95
N THR A 147 12.69 14.16 -9.11
CA THR A 147 12.29 13.39 -10.29
C THR A 147 12.74 11.93 -10.18
N GLU A 148 12.18 11.06 -11.01
CA GLU A 148 12.61 9.65 -11.08
C GLU A 148 14.12 9.52 -11.36
N ASN A 149 14.67 10.36 -12.23
CA ASN A 149 16.11 10.39 -12.53
C ASN A 149 16.93 10.85 -11.32
N ASP A 150 16.45 11.81 -10.55
CA ASP A 150 17.12 12.27 -9.32
C ASP A 150 17.15 11.15 -8.29
N ILE A 151 16.03 10.43 -8.12
CA ILE A 151 15.91 9.30 -7.19
C ILE A 151 16.89 8.18 -7.59
N CYS A 152 16.94 7.79 -8.86
CA CYS A 152 17.89 6.79 -9.35
C CYS A 152 19.34 7.23 -9.12
N LYS A 153 19.68 8.49 -9.36
CA LYS A 153 21.00 9.04 -9.12
C LYS A 153 21.37 9.01 -7.65
N VAL A 154 20.45 9.44 -6.78
CA VAL A 154 20.65 9.44 -5.32
C VAL A 154 20.82 8.01 -4.81
N GLU A 155 19.95 7.07 -5.20
CA GLU A 155 20.06 5.66 -4.82
C GLU A 155 21.44 5.08 -5.21
N SER A 156 21.95 5.39 -6.40
CA SER A 156 23.28 4.96 -6.84
C SER A 156 24.38 5.50 -5.91
N LEU A 157 24.38 6.81 -5.65
CA LEU A 157 25.38 7.46 -4.81
C LEU A 157 25.33 6.97 -3.34
N VAL A 158 24.12 6.69 -2.83
CA VAL A 158 23.97 6.08 -1.49
C VAL A 158 24.65 4.71 -1.45
N ASN A 159 24.41 3.86 -2.45
CA ASN A 159 25.03 2.54 -2.50
C ASN A 159 26.55 2.59 -2.70
N GLU A 160 27.04 3.53 -3.52
CA GLU A 160 28.49 3.78 -3.64
C GLU A 160 29.11 4.18 -2.28
N THR A 161 28.43 5.00 -1.50
CA THR A 161 28.85 5.38 -0.14
C THR A 161 28.83 4.19 0.81
N ILE A 162 27.80 3.35 0.73
CA ILE A 162 27.72 2.11 1.52
C ILE A 162 28.93 1.21 1.24
N TRP A 163 29.29 1.03 -0.01
CA TRP A 163 30.39 0.16 -0.44
C TRP A 163 31.78 0.70 -0.08
N GLN A 164 31.92 2.00 0.18
CA GLN A 164 33.17 2.58 0.70
C GLN A 164 33.48 2.11 2.11
N ASN A 165 32.51 1.55 2.82
CA ASN A 165 32.67 1.02 4.18
C ASN A 165 33.28 2.03 5.16
N LEU A 166 32.81 3.26 5.12
CA LEU A 166 33.25 4.37 5.97
C LEU A 166 32.87 4.10 7.43
N GLU A 167 33.67 4.57 8.37
CA GLU A 167 33.35 4.52 9.80
C GLU A 167 32.29 5.59 10.12
N ILE A 168 31.32 5.22 10.96
CA ILE A 168 30.26 6.14 11.43
C ILE A 168 30.60 6.52 12.88
N HIS A 169 30.78 7.80 13.12
CA HIS A 169 31.12 8.34 14.43
C HIS A 169 29.90 8.94 15.09
N ALA A 170 29.67 8.59 16.35
CA ALA A 170 28.61 9.16 17.16
C ALA A 170 29.19 9.63 18.48
N TRP A 171 28.99 10.93 18.82
CA TRP A 171 29.58 11.53 20.02
C TRP A 171 28.73 12.69 20.54
N TYR A 172 29.03 13.11 21.76
CA TYR A 172 28.52 14.34 22.35
C TYR A 172 29.61 15.42 22.27
N PRO A 173 29.51 16.40 21.35
CA PRO A 173 30.48 17.49 21.25
C PRO A 173 30.43 18.41 22.48
N SER A 174 31.55 19.08 22.78
CA SER A 174 31.55 20.17 23.76
C SER A 174 30.79 21.38 23.19
N GLU A 175 30.34 22.31 24.09
CA GLU A 175 29.66 23.53 23.64
C GLU A 175 30.54 24.37 22.70
N THR A 176 31.85 24.38 22.92
CA THR A 176 32.82 25.05 22.05
C THR A 176 32.93 24.40 20.66
N ASP A 177 32.91 23.09 20.61
CA ASP A 177 32.97 22.35 19.33
C ASP A 177 31.69 22.53 18.52
N LEU A 178 30.51 22.57 19.17
CA LEU A 178 29.24 22.82 18.54
C LEU A 178 29.18 24.15 17.76
N LEU A 179 29.86 25.17 18.22
CA LEU A 179 29.93 26.47 17.52
C LEU A 179 30.74 26.41 16.21
N ALA A 180 31.62 25.43 16.09
CA ALA A 180 32.50 25.24 14.91
C ALA A 180 31.97 24.20 13.91
N ILE A 181 31.03 23.33 14.32
CA ILE A 181 30.53 22.23 13.50
C ILE A 181 29.25 22.65 12.78
N THR A 182 29.23 22.53 11.46
CA THR A 182 28.00 22.61 10.69
C THR A 182 27.32 21.25 10.65
N TYR A 183 26.13 21.15 11.20
CA TYR A 183 25.34 19.90 11.24
C TYR A 183 23.90 20.15 10.84
N ARG A 184 23.22 19.10 10.37
CA ARG A 184 21.78 19.11 10.12
C ARG A 184 21.01 18.75 11.40
N SER A 185 19.86 19.33 11.59
CA SER A 185 18.92 18.95 12.67
C SER A 185 17.48 19.05 12.14
N LYS A 186 16.64 18.08 12.50
CA LYS A 186 15.21 18.06 12.17
C LYS A 186 14.38 18.87 13.17
N LYS A 187 14.91 19.15 14.36
CA LYS A 187 14.24 19.86 15.47
C LYS A 187 15.26 20.63 16.27
N GLU A 188 14.81 21.67 16.95
CA GLU A 188 15.57 22.25 18.05
C GLU A 188 15.63 21.23 19.20
N ILE A 189 16.81 21.05 19.77
CA ILE A 189 17.05 20.05 20.82
C ILE A 189 17.50 20.82 22.07
N ASP A 190 16.69 20.69 23.13
CA ASP A 190 17.05 21.18 24.45
C ASP A 190 17.89 20.13 25.19
N GLY A 191 19.09 20.50 25.66
CA GLY A 191 19.98 19.64 26.41
C GLY A 191 21.17 19.07 25.60
N PRO A 192 21.81 17.98 26.08
CA PRO A 192 23.01 17.42 25.45
C PRO A 192 22.73 16.96 24.04
N LEU A 193 23.45 17.50 23.06
CA LEU A 193 23.30 17.20 21.64
C LEU A 193 24.24 16.10 21.21
N ARG A 194 23.69 14.97 20.77
CA ARG A 194 24.47 13.89 20.16
C ARG A 194 24.54 14.10 18.66
N LEU A 195 25.75 14.09 18.10
CA LEU A 195 26.00 14.14 16.66
C LEU A 195 26.36 12.76 16.13
N VAL A 196 25.94 12.51 14.91
CA VAL A 196 26.33 11.33 14.11
C VAL A 196 26.96 11.84 12.82
N GLU A 197 28.20 11.44 12.57
CA GLU A 197 28.98 11.80 11.38
C GLU A 197 29.18 10.59 10.49
N ILE A 198 28.89 10.78 9.22
CA ILE A 198 29.32 9.90 8.13
C ILE A 198 30.31 10.73 7.28
N PRO A 199 31.61 10.44 7.32
CA PRO A 199 32.64 11.29 6.75
C PRO A 199 32.39 11.65 5.29
N SER A 200 32.48 12.95 4.95
CA SER A 200 32.23 13.52 3.61
C SER A 200 30.79 13.38 3.10
N VAL A 201 29.85 12.91 3.92
CA VAL A 201 28.45 12.70 3.53
C VAL A 201 27.51 13.56 4.35
N ASP A 202 27.51 13.41 5.67
CA ASP A 202 26.57 14.06 6.58
C ASP A 202 27.10 14.17 8.00
N ILE A 203 26.71 15.26 8.69
CA ILE A 203 26.77 15.39 10.15
C ILE A 203 25.37 15.80 10.59
N CYS A 204 24.74 14.99 11.43
CA CYS A 204 23.35 15.21 11.83
C CYS A 204 23.15 14.98 13.34
N ALA A 205 22.29 15.78 13.94
CA ALA A 205 21.84 15.58 15.32
C ALA A 205 20.92 14.34 15.36
N CYS A 206 21.35 13.30 16.10
CA CYS A 206 20.61 12.05 16.20
C CYS A 206 20.89 11.29 17.50
N CYS A 207 19.81 10.85 18.17
CA CYS A 207 19.90 10.07 19.41
C CYS A 207 19.86 8.54 19.20
N ALA A 208 19.54 8.08 17.98
CA ALA A 208 19.35 6.67 17.72
C ALA A 208 20.69 5.91 17.55
N PRO A 209 20.70 4.58 17.78
CA PRO A 209 21.86 3.75 17.48
C PRO A 209 22.05 3.58 15.97
N HIS A 210 23.31 3.60 15.55
CA HIS A 210 23.71 3.42 14.14
C HIS A 210 24.66 2.23 14.01
N VAL A 211 24.79 1.70 12.78
CA VAL A 211 25.82 0.73 12.46
C VAL A 211 27.20 1.37 12.60
N ARG A 212 28.24 0.58 12.86
CA ARG A 212 29.61 1.10 13.03
C ARG A 212 30.25 1.56 11.73
N ARG A 213 29.89 0.91 10.62
CA ARG A 213 30.44 1.21 9.30
C ARG A 213 29.34 1.20 8.24
N THR A 214 29.46 2.04 7.22
CA THR A 214 28.46 2.13 6.14
C THR A 214 28.25 0.80 5.42
N GLY A 215 29.27 -0.04 5.31
CA GLY A 215 29.18 -1.37 4.69
C GLY A 215 28.21 -2.32 5.41
N GLU A 216 27.98 -2.15 6.71
CA GLU A 216 27.02 -2.95 7.48
C GLU A 216 25.56 -2.67 7.11
N ILE A 217 25.27 -1.56 6.42
CA ILE A 217 23.95 -1.25 5.85
C ILE A 217 23.61 -2.27 4.75
N GLY A 218 24.62 -2.77 4.02
CA GLY A 218 24.49 -3.71 2.92
C GLY A 218 24.13 -3.02 1.61
N LEU A 219 22.87 -2.64 1.44
CA LEU A 219 22.38 -1.83 0.30
C LEU A 219 21.14 -1.02 0.72
N LEU A 220 20.87 0.05 -0.03
CA LEU A 220 19.61 0.80 0.06
C LEU A 220 18.84 0.70 -1.25
N ARG A 221 17.53 0.52 -1.17
CA ARG A 221 16.60 0.61 -2.31
C ARG A 221 15.50 1.60 -2.00
N VAL A 222 15.19 2.46 -2.98
CA VAL A 222 13.94 3.23 -3.00
C VAL A 222 12.88 2.35 -3.65
N VAL A 223 11.89 1.92 -2.87
CA VAL A 223 10.86 0.98 -3.33
C VAL A 223 9.61 1.67 -3.85
N GLN A 224 9.39 2.91 -3.43
CA GLN A 224 8.29 3.76 -3.88
C GLN A 224 8.64 5.24 -3.67
N ALA A 225 8.10 6.10 -4.51
CA ALA A 225 8.16 7.55 -4.40
C ALA A 225 6.82 8.18 -4.76
N GLU A 226 6.44 9.23 -4.05
CA GLU A 226 5.24 10.02 -4.38
C GLU A 226 5.41 11.49 -4.02
N ARG A 227 4.60 12.35 -4.62
CA ARG A 227 4.49 13.75 -4.19
C ARG A 227 3.81 13.84 -2.85
N HIS A 228 4.42 14.55 -1.91
CA HIS A 228 3.88 14.71 -0.57
C HIS A 228 4.11 16.14 -0.05
N ARG A 229 3.01 16.86 0.28
CA ARG A 229 3.03 18.20 0.91
C ARG A 229 3.95 19.21 0.24
N GLY A 230 4.01 19.21 -1.10
CA GLY A 230 4.87 20.12 -1.87
C GLY A 230 6.31 19.64 -2.05
N GLY A 231 6.63 18.47 -1.56
CA GLY A 231 7.92 17.80 -1.73
C GLY A 231 7.76 16.34 -2.16
N THR A 232 8.69 15.49 -1.74
CA THR A 232 8.73 14.06 -2.12
C THR A 232 8.80 13.17 -0.89
N ARG A 233 7.90 12.16 -0.82
CA ARG A 233 8.01 11.03 0.11
C ARG A 233 8.65 9.85 -0.60
N LEU A 234 9.67 9.31 0.01
CA LEU A 234 10.33 8.08 -0.41
C LEU A 234 10.05 6.95 0.60
N TRP A 235 9.73 5.77 0.09
CA TRP A 235 9.81 4.53 0.85
C TRP A 235 11.13 3.87 0.56
N ILE A 236 11.89 3.58 1.60
CA ILE A 236 13.22 3.00 1.48
C ILE A 236 13.31 1.68 2.25
N LEU A 237 14.18 0.80 1.79
CA LEU A 237 14.57 -0.41 2.50
C LEU A 237 16.08 -0.57 2.44
N CYS A 238 16.67 -0.99 3.57
CA CYS A 238 18.10 -1.28 3.66
C CYS A 238 18.35 -2.74 4.08
N GLY A 239 19.51 -3.26 3.74
CA GLY A 239 20.03 -4.54 4.19
C GLY A 239 19.10 -5.72 3.93
N ALA A 240 18.83 -6.50 4.97
CA ALA A 240 18.00 -7.70 4.87
C ALA A 240 16.60 -7.41 4.34
N ARG A 241 15.95 -6.30 4.77
CA ARG A 241 14.61 -5.91 4.28
C ARG A 241 14.61 -5.65 2.78
N ALA A 242 15.63 -4.99 2.25
CA ALA A 242 15.75 -4.74 0.81
C ALA A 242 15.96 -6.04 0.01
N MET A 243 16.73 -6.96 0.55
CA MET A 243 16.97 -8.28 -0.05
C MET A 243 15.70 -9.14 -0.05
N GLU A 244 14.95 -9.16 1.06
CA GLU A 244 13.69 -9.89 1.19
C GLU A 244 12.63 -9.36 0.22
N ASP A 245 12.49 -8.04 0.09
CA ASP A 245 11.57 -7.39 -0.87
C ASP A 245 11.95 -7.74 -2.31
N ALA A 246 13.24 -7.64 -2.66
CA ALA A 246 13.73 -8.00 -3.99
C ALA A 246 13.49 -9.48 -4.30
N ALA A 247 13.74 -10.38 -3.35
CA ALA A 247 13.51 -11.81 -3.51
C ALA A 247 12.01 -12.13 -3.71
N ALA A 248 11.12 -11.46 -2.96
CA ALA A 248 9.68 -11.61 -3.11
C ALA A 248 9.21 -11.16 -4.51
N LYS A 249 9.65 -9.99 -4.98
CA LYS A 249 9.33 -9.44 -6.30
C LYS A 249 9.85 -10.33 -7.43
N LEU A 250 11.07 -10.85 -7.31
CA LEU A 250 11.64 -11.81 -8.28
C LEU A 250 10.83 -13.10 -8.33
N LYS A 251 10.38 -13.63 -7.18
CA LYS A 251 9.54 -14.82 -7.12
C LYS A 251 8.18 -14.60 -7.81
N GLU A 252 7.54 -13.46 -7.59
CA GLU A 252 6.28 -13.13 -8.28
C GLU A 252 6.50 -12.94 -9.79
N ASN A 253 7.56 -12.23 -10.20
CA ASN A 253 7.89 -12.07 -11.61
C ASN A 253 8.17 -13.42 -12.29
N HIS A 254 8.82 -14.35 -11.60
CA HIS A 254 9.02 -15.72 -12.09
C HIS A 254 7.68 -16.44 -12.33
N LYS A 255 6.73 -16.38 -11.39
CA LYS A 255 5.40 -16.98 -11.54
C LYS A 255 4.66 -16.41 -12.77
N VAL A 256 4.70 -15.07 -12.94
CA VAL A 256 4.12 -14.41 -14.11
C VAL A 256 4.79 -14.89 -15.40
N GLY A 257 6.12 -15.01 -15.41
CA GLY A 257 6.87 -15.56 -16.54
C GLY A 257 6.45 -16.99 -16.91
N VAL A 258 6.28 -17.87 -15.92
CA VAL A 258 5.80 -19.24 -16.12
C VAL A 258 4.41 -19.25 -16.75
N LEU A 259 3.44 -18.48 -16.21
CA LEU A 259 2.08 -18.39 -16.73
C LEU A 259 2.03 -17.90 -18.18
N LEU A 260 2.92 -17.00 -18.57
CA LEU A 260 2.96 -16.39 -19.90
C LEU A 260 3.94 -17.07 -20.85
N SER A 261 4.63 -18.14 -20.40
CA SER A 261 5.73 -18.78 -21.14
C SER A 261 6.78 -17.76 -21.63
N ALA A 262 7.14 -16.82 -20.76
CA ALA A 262 8.05 -15.72 -21.04
C ALA A 262 9.28 -15.76 -20.13
N LYS A 263 10.42 -15.26 -20.63
CA LYS A 263 11.61 -15.05 -19.79
C LYS A 263 11.33 -13.95 -18.75
N GLN A 264 12.03 -13.99 -17.62
CA GLN A 264 11.83 -13.01 -16.54
C GLN A 264 12.04 -11.56 -16.97
N THR A 265 12.91 -11.31 -17.94
CA THR A 265 13.17 -9.97 -18.51
C THR A 265 12.16 -9.56 -19.57
N GLU A 266 11.25 -10.43 -19.97
CA GLU A 266 10.27 -10.24 -21.05
C GLU A 266 8.81 -10.27 -20.55
N THR A 267 8.59 -10.35 -19.24
CA THR A 267 7.24 -10.48 -18.62
C THR A 267 6.34 -9.31 -18.98
N PHE A 268 6.85 -8.08 -18.95
CA PHE A 268 6.08 -6.88 -19.34
C PHE A 268 5.59 -6.99 -20.79
N ALA A 269 6.47 -7.31 -21.73
CA ALA A 269 6.12 -7.46 -23.14
C ALA A 269 5.11 -8.61 -23.37
N ALA A 270 5.20 -9.67 -22.57
CA ALA A 270 4.25 -10.79 -22.64
C ALA A 270 2.86 -10.39 -22.12
N VAL A 271 2.77 -9.63 -21.04
CA VAL A 271 1.51 -9.05 -20.54
C VAL A 271 0.89 -8.10 -21.56
N GLN A 272 1.71 -7.26 -22.18
CA GLN A 272 1.25 -6.33 -23.23
C GLN A 272 0.65 -7.09 -24.41
N ARG A 273 1.34 -8.12 -24.94
CA ARG A 273 0.83 -8.97 -26.00
C ARG A 273 -0.49 -9.67 -25.62
N LEU A 274 -0.59 -10.16 -24.37
CA LEU A 274 -1.83 -10.77 -23.87
C LEU A 274 -2.99 -9.77 -23.85
N LYS A 275 -2.75 -8.54 -23.39
CA LYS A 275 -3.75 -7.47 -23.38
C LYS A 275 -4.22 -7.11 -24.79
N GLU A 276 -3.27 -6.97 -25.74
CA GLU A 276 -3.58 -6.68 -27.14
C GLU A 276 -4.37 -7.81 -27.79
N LYS A 277 -3.96 -9.09 -27.57
CA LYS A 277 -4.67 -10.26 -28.06
C LYS A 277 -6.09 -10.35 -27.48
N ASN A 278 -6.26 -10.07 -26.20
CA ASN A 278 -7.58 -10.07 -25.57
C ASN A 278 -8.49 -8.99 -26.18
N ALA A 279 -7.99 -7.79 -26.41
CA ALA A 279 -8.73 -6.71 -27.07
C ALA A 279 -9.13 -7.10 -28.51
N ALA A 280 -8.21 -7.71 -29.27
CA ALA A 280 -8.47 -8.17 -30.63
C ALA A 280 -9.53 -9.30 -30.66
N LEU A 281 -9.45 -10.26 -29.73
CA LEU A 281 -10.44 -11.34 -29.60
C LEU A 281 -11.82 -10.80 -29.22
N SER A 282 -11.90 -9.86 -28.30
CA SER A 282 -13.15 -9.21 -27.91
C SER A 282 -13.77 -8.47 -29.10
N PHE A 283 -12.96 -7.74 -29.87
CA PHE A 283 -13.42 -7.06 -31.07
C PHE A 283 -13.93 -8.04 -32.13
N ALA A 284 -13.18 -9.11 -32.39
CA ALA A 284 -13.58 -10.16 -33.35
C ALA A 284 -14.87 -10.87 -32.91
N LEU A 285 -15.01 -11.18 -31.62
CA LEU A 285 -16.21 -11.79 -31.07
C LEU A 285 -17.45 -10.92 -31.31
N VAL A 286 -17.37 -9.62 -30.97
CA VAL A 286 -18.47 -8.66 -31.21
C VAL A 286 -18.80 -8.58 -32.70
N GLY A 287 -17.80 -8.57 -33.59
CA GLY A 287 -17.98 -8.61 -35.04
C GLY A 287 -18.76 -9.84 -35.50
N THR A 288 -18.33 -11.03 -35.05
CA THR A 288 -18.98 -12.29 -35.39
C THR A 288 -20.41 -12.38 -34.82
N GLN A 289 -20.63 -11.93 -33.62
CA GLN A 289 -21.98 -11.85 -33.02
C GLN A 289 -22.89 -10.91 -33.83
N ARG A 290 -22.36 -9.74 -34.28
CA ARG A 290 -23.12 -8.81 -35.13
C ARG A 290 -23.54 -9.43 -36.45
N GLU A 291 -22.61 -10.16 -37.14
CA GLU A 291 -22.91 -10.87 -38.37
C GLU A 291 -23.96 -11.97 -38.16
N LEU A 292 -23.83 -12.76 -37.10
CA LEU A 292 -24.80 -13.80 -36.72
C LEU A 292 -26.19 -13.20 -36.49
N LEU A 293 -26.29 -12.11 -35.71
CA LEU A 293 -27.56 -11.43 -35.46
C LEU A 293 -28.18 -10.83 -36.72
N ALA A 294 -27.34 -10.32 -37.63
CA ALA A 294 -27.79 -9.84 -38.94
C ALA A 294 -28.36 -10.98 -39.83
N LEU A 295 -27.71 -12.12 -39.81
CA LEU A 295 -28.23 -13.31 -40.51
C LEU A 295 -29.55 -13.80 -39.88
N ARG A 296 -29.62 -13.88 -38.56
CA ARG A 296 -30.82 -14.22 -37.80
C ARG A 296 -31.97 -13.28 -38.10
N ALA A 297 -31.70 -11.96 -38.11
CA ALA A 297 -32.69 -10.99 -38.49
C ALA A 297 -33.32 -11.21 -39.86
N LYS A 298 -32.56 -11.71 -40.87
CA LYS A 298 -33.08 -12.00 -42.22
C LYS A 298 -34.11 -13.13 -42.21
N THR A 299 -34.04 -14.11 -41.32
CA THR A 299 -34.96 -15.25 -41.21
C THR A 299 -36.20 -14.98 -40.42
N VAL A 300 -36.23 -13.89 -39.67
CA VAL A 300 -37.41 -13.47 -38.87
C VAL A 300 -38.53 -13.03 -39.82
N THR A 301 -39.72 -13.59 -39.63
CA THR A 301 -40.91 -13.18 -40.37
C THR A 301 -41.50 -11.91 -39.77
N PRO A 302 -42.04 -10.96 -40.58
CA PRO A 302 -42.70 -9.78 -40.11
C PRO A 302 -43.86 -10.07 -39.12
N GLN A 303 -43.92 -9.27 -38.04
CA GLN A 303 -44.95 -9.40 -36.99
C GLN A 303 -45.30 -8.01 -36.45
N THR A 304 -46.45 -7.91 -35.74
CA THR A 304 -46.84 -6.65 -35.09
C THR A 304 -45.78 -6.20 -34.08
N ALA A 305 -45.29 -7.08 -33.23
CA ALA A 305 -44.13 -6.83 -32.38
C ALA A 305 -43.17 -8.01 -32.43
N LEU A 306 -41.89 -7.70 -32.39
CA LEU A 306 -40.83 -8.69 -32.29
C LEU A 306 -40.12 -8.53 -30.92
N VAL A 307 -40.25 -9.55 -30.08
CA VAL A 307 -39.65 -9.54 -28.72
C VAL A 307 -38.72 -10.73 -28.59
N GLU A 308 -37.42 -10.45 -28.50
CA GLU A 308 -36.40 -11.49 -28.46
C GLU A 308 -35.43 -11.26 -27.27
N GLN A 309 -34.87 -12.38 -26.79
CA GLN A 309 -33.80 -12.40 -25.83
C GLN A 309 -32.52 -12.95 -26.50
N ILE A 310 -31.39 -12.31 -26.28
CA ILE A 310 -30.11 -12.72 -26.83
C ILE A 310 -29.04 -12.68 -25.74
N ASP A 311 -28.04 -13.51 -25.90
CA ASP A 311 -26.84 -13.48 -25.06
C ASP A 311 -25.85 -12.45 -25.62
N ALA A 312 -26.19 -11.18 -25.43
CA ALA A 312 -25.39 -10.04 -25.84
C ALA A 312 -25.72 -8.81 -24.99
N ASP A 313 -24.88 -7.81 -25.07
CA ASP A 313 -24.98 -6.58 -24.26
C ASP A 313 -24.69 -5.31 -25.10
N GLY A 314 -25.04 -4.17 -24.55
CA GLY A 314 -24.65 -2.86 -25.08
C GLY A 314 -25.09 -2.60 -26.53
N THR A 315 -24.12 -2.35 -27.39
CA THR A 315 -24.36 -1.97 -28.79
C THR A 315 -25.04 -3.07 -29.60
N LEU A 316 -24.78 -4.35 -29.31
CA LEU A 316 -25.40 -5.48 -30.03
C LEU A 316 -26.89 -5.57 -29.82
N LEU A 317 -27.40 -5.28 -28.60
CA LEU A 317 -28.84 -5.21 -28.35
C LEU A 317 -29.49 -4.18 -29.26
N ARG A 318 -28.86 -3.00 -29.37
CA ARG A 318 -29.38 -1.90 -30.19
C ARG A 318 -29.31 -2.22 -31.69
N ASP A 319 -28.16 -2.72 -32.16
CA ASP A 319 -27.98 -3.07 -33.56
C ASP A 319 -29.00 -4.12 -34.00
N TYR A 320 -29.25 -5.13 -33.15
CA TYR A 320 -30.21 -6.18 -33.46
C TYR A 320 -31.66 -5.69 -33.39
N ALA A 321 -32.00 -4.88 -32.36
CA ALA A 321 -33.31 -4.26 -32.26
C ALA A 321 -33.62 -3.37 -33.48
N ASP A 322 -32.60 -2.66 -34.02
CA ASP A 322 -32.76 -1.81 -35.20
C ASP A 322 -33.05 -2.65 -36.46
N LEU A 323 -32.35 -3.79 -36.62
CA LEU A 323 -32.62 -4.70 -37.73
C LEU A 323 -34.03 -5.38 -37.65
N LEU A 324 -34.47 -5.71 -36.45
CA LEU A 324 -35.81 -6.29 -36.24
C LEU A 324 -36.90 -5.25 -36.40
N ALA A 325 -36.63 -3.99 -36.08
CA ALA A 325 -37.61 -2.91 -36.17
C ALA A 325 -38.12 -2.66 -37.62
N ASP A 326 -37.32 -2.99 -38.64
CA ASP A 326 -37.75 -2.97 -40.05
C ASP A 326 -38.77 -4.02 -40.41
N LYS A 327 -38.97 -5.03 -39.53
CA LYS A 327 -39.90 -6.17 -39.73
C LYS A 327 -41.05 -6.15 -38.70
N ALA A 328 -41.11 -5.12 -37.86
CA ALA A 328 -42.14 -5.01 -36.84
C ALA A 328 -43.06 -3.83 -37.13
N ASP A 329 -44.37 -4.05 -37.21
CA ASP A 329 -45.35 -2.96 -37.49
C ASP A 329 -45.42 -1.95 -36.34
N ALA A 330 -45.30 -2.41 -35.09
CA ALA A 330 -45.30 -1.56 -33.89
C ALA A 330 -43.84 -1.28 -33.40
N PHE A 331 -43.18 -2.29 -32.91
CA PHE A 331 -41.81 -2.17 -32.38
C PHE A 331 -41.07 -3.50 -32.31
N ALA A 332 -39.75 -3.43 -32.28
CA ALA A 332 -38.86 -4.53 -31.89
C ALA A 332 -38.26 -4.28 -30.51
N ALA A 333 -38.30 -5.28 -29.64
CA ALA A 333 -37.75 -5.25 -28.30
C ALA A 333 -36.72 -6.39 -28.14
N VAL A 334 -35.50 -6.03 -27.79
CA VAL A 334 -34.41 -6.99 -27.59
C VAL A 334 -33.88 -6.84 -26.15
N PHE A 335 -33.76 -7.98 -25.48
CA PHE A 335 -33.35 -8.10 -24.10
C PHE A 335 -32.03 -8.87 -23.99
N SER A 336 -31.18 -8.51 -23.04
CA SER A 336 -30.04 -9.35 -22.67
C SER A 336 -30.52 -10.59 -21.90
N ALA A 337 -29.71 -11.65 -21.90
CA ALA A 337 -29.91 -12.78 -21.01
C ALA A 337 -29.58 -12.44 -19.55
N GLY A 338 -30.13 -13.22 -18.59
CA GLY A 338 -29.89 -13.08 -17.15
C GLY A 338 -31.04 -12.44 -16.39
N ASP A 339 -30.90 -12.35 -15.06
CA ASP A 339 -31.96 -11.86 -14.15
C ASP A 339 -32.13 -10.33 -14.18
N ASP A 340 -31.02 -9.60 -14.43
CA ASP A 340 -31.00 -8.14 -14.64
C ASP A 340 -30.90 -7.86 -16.15
N MET A 341 -32.04 -7.93 -16.82
CA MET A 341 -32.12 -7.81 -18.27
C MET A 341 -31.99 -6.34 -18.70
N LYS A 342 -30.93 -6.02 -19.43
CA LYS A 342 -30.86 -4.77 -20.20
C LYS A 342 -31.71 -4.92 -21.46
N PHE A 343 -32.34 -3.84 -21.90
CA PHE A 343 -33.16 -3.90 -23.09
C PHE A 343 -33.07 -2.65 -23.96
N VAL A 344 -33.34 -2.85 -25.23
CA VAL A 344 -33.57 -1.81 -26.24
C VAL A 344 -34.83 -2.11 -27.00
N ILE A 345 -35.75 -1.13 -27.09
CA ILE A 345 -36.97 -1.19 -27.86
C ILE A 345 -36.95 -0.08 -28.92
N ILE A 346 -37.17 -0.45 -30.18
CA ILE A 346 -37.15 0.49 -31.29
C ILE A 346 -38.47 0.42 -32.07
N SER A 347 -39.07 1.57 -32.33
CA SER A 347 -40.20 1.72 -33.24
C SER A 347 -39.80 2.63 -34.40
N LYS A 348 -39.93 2.14 -35.64
CA LYS A 348 -39.66 2.90 -36.88
C LYS A 348 -40.92 3.38 -37.58
N HIS A 349 -42.10 2.82 -37.25
CA HIS A 349 -43.34 3.09 -37.90
C HIS A 349 -44.33 3.97 -37.08
N GLY A 350 -43.77 4.80 -36.17
CA GLY A 350 -44.53 5.82 -35.45
C GLY A 350 -45.33 5.31 -34.25
N PHE A 351 -45.11 4.06 -33.81
CA PHE A 351 -45.74 3.56 -32.59
C PHE A 351 -45.19 4.28 -31.36
N ALA A 352 -46.10 4.77 -30.48
CA ALA A 352 -45.69 5.50 -29.29
C ALA A 352 -45.12 4.58 -28.20
N LEU A 353 -43.84 4.77 -27.84
CA LEU A 353 -43.16 3.98 -26.81
C LEU A 353 -43.42 4.47 -25.37
N ALA A 354 -44.08 5.59 -25.16
CA ALA A 354 -44.42 6.11 -23.84
C ALA A 354 -45.28 5.16 -22.99
N PRO A 355 -46.38 4.57 -23.54
CA PRO A 355 -47.18 3.57 -22.82
C PRO A 355 -46.39 2.30 -22.50
N VAL A 356 -45.47 1.88 -23.40
CA VAL A 356 -44.57 0.74 -23.16
C VAL A 356 -43.67 1.03 -21.98
N ALA A 357 -43.06 2.21 -21.92
CA ALA A 357 -42.19 2.61 -20.83
C ALA A 357 -42.92 2.66 -19.49
N GLU A 358 -44.15 3.16 -19.47
CA GLU A 358 -44.98 3.25 -18.27
C GLU A 358 -45.37 1.85 -17.75
N THR A 359 -45.75 0.95 -18.63
CA THR A 359 -46.09 -0.44 -18.26
C THR A 359 -44.85 -1.17 -17.74
N LEU A 360 -43.68 -1.04 -18.39
CA LEU A 360 -42.46 -1.67 -17.93
C LEU A 360 -42.04 -1.15 -16.56
N ARG A 361 -42.22 0.14 -16.26
CA ARG A 361 -41.94 0.72 -14.95
C ARG A 361 -42.91 0.23 -13.87
N SER A 362 -44.20 0.26 -14.16
CA SER A 362 -45.25 -0.08 -13.18
C SER A 362 -45.31 -1.58 -12.88
N THR A 363 -45.11 -2.45 -13.90
CA THR A 363 -45.27 -3.91 -13.76
C THR A 363 -43.97 -4.61 -13.38
N PHE A 364 -42.83 -4.18 -13.93
CA PHE A 364 -41.53 -4.85 -13.77
C PHE A 364 -40.48 -3.98 -13.08
N GLY A 365 -40.84 -2.78 -12.58
CA GLY A 365 -39.90 -1.89 -11.91
C GLY A 365 -38.79 -1.37 -12.82
N ALA A 366 -38.99 -1.33 -14.12
CA ALA A 366 -37.98 -0.98 -15.08
C ALA A 366 -37.40 0.41 -14.86
N LYS A 367 -36.09 0.53 -14.92
CA LYS A 367 -35.36 1.82 -15.01
C LYS A 367 -35.08 2.08 -16.49
N CYS A 368 -35.89 2.91 -17.12
CA CYS A 368 -35.79 3.13 -18.56
C CYS A 368 -36.03 4.58 -18.96
N GLY A 369 -35.51 4.95 -20.12
CA GLY A 369 -35.68 6.24 -20.76
C GLY A 369 -35.37 6.18 -22.26
N GLY A 370 -35.81 7.17 -23.03
CA GLY A 370 -35.58 7.17 -24.46
C GLY A 370 -36.05 8.44 -25.14
N ARG A 371 -35.74 8.59 -26.42
CA ARG A 371 -36.13 9.71 -27.30
C ARG A 371 -36.21 9.20 -28.75
N GLY A 372 -37.11 9.78 -29.56
CA GLY A 372 -37.10 9.57 -31.01
C GLY A 372 -37.33 8.12 -31.45
N GLY A 373 -38.32 7.43 -30.86
CA GLY A 373 -38.65 6.05 -31.27
C GLY A 373 -37.75 4.98 -30.66
N VAL A 374 -36.84 5.33 -29.73
CA VAL A 374 -35.97 4.40 -29.02
C VAL A 374 -36.22 4.49 -27.52
N LEU A 375 -36.45 3.34 -26.88
CA LEU A 375 -36.54 3.18 -25.43
C LEU A 375 -35.51 2.16 -24.99
N GLN A 376 -34.70 2.48 -23.96
CA GLN A 376 -33.68 1.60 -23.41
C GLN A 376 -33.69 1.62 -21.89
N GLY A 377 -33.25 0.54 -21.28
CA GLY A 377 -33.21 0.45 -19.82
C GLY A 377 -32.81 -0.93 -19.33
N ALA A 378 -33.11 -1.17 -18.05
CA ALA A 378 -32.96 -2.46 -17.42
C ALA A 378 -34.18 -2.78 -16.56
N LEU A 379 -34.46 -4.06 -16.42
CA LEU A 379 -35.53 -4.58 -15.55
C LEU A 379 -35.17 -5.98 -15.03
N CYS A 380 -35.78 -6.35 -13.92
CA CYS A 380 -35.73 -7.69 -13.36
C CYS A 380 -37.07 -8.39 -13.58
N GLY A 381 -37.04 -9.68 -13.97
CA GLY A 381 -38.27 -10.45 -14.13
C GLY A 381 -38.10 -11.63 -15.10
N ALA A 382 -39.13 -12.47 -15.21
CA ALA A 382 -39.17 -13.54 -16.17
C ALA A 382 -39.38 -13.00 -17.61
N PHE A 383 -38.48 -13.32 -18.53
CA PHE A 383 -38.56 -12.86 -19.92
C PHE A 383 -39.89 -13.16 -20.58
N ASP A 384 -40.48 -14.35 -20.36
CA ASP A 384 -41.75 -14.74 -20.95
C ASP A 384 -42.90 -13.84 -20.48
N ALA A 385 -42.92 -13.40 -19.23
CA ALA A 385 -43.91 -12.47 -18.71
C ALA A 385 -43.78 -11.07 -19.35
N VAL A 386 -42.54 -10.60 -19.51
CA VAL A 386 -42.24 -9.33 -20.18
C VAL A 386 -42.67 -9.40 -21.64
N ARG A 387 -42.32 -10.50 -22.34
CA ARG A 387 -42.69 -10.75 -23.72
C ARG A 387 -44.20 -10.74 -23.93
N ALA A 388 -44.98 -11.52 -23.16
CA ALA A 388 -46.44 -11.56 -23.24
C ALA A 388 -47.08 -10.19 -23.01
N THR A 389 -46.54 -9.42 -22.07
CA THR A 389 -47.02 -8.04 -21.80
C THR A 389 -46.77 -7.13 -23.00
N LEU A 390 -45.59 -7.15 -23.57
CA LEU A 390 -45.21 -6.32 -24.73
C LEU A 390 -46.01 -6.69 -25.98
N GLU A 391 -46.23 -7.98 -26.26
CA GLU A 391 -47.06 -8.46 -27.37
C GLU A 391 -48.53 -8.02 -27.21
N THR A 392 -49.04 -7.96 -25.98
CA THR A 392 -50.39 -7.48 -25.69
C THR A 392 -50.53 -5.98 -25.98
N ILE A 393 -49.58 -5.18 -25.55
CA ILE A 393 -49.54 -3.72 -25.81
C ILE A 393 -49.52 -3.44 -27.32
N ALA A 394 -48.71 -4.20 -28.07
CA ALA A 394 -48.60 -4.03 -29.52
C ALA A 394 -49.92 -4.32 -30.22
N LYS A 395 -50.65 -5.39 -29.82
CA LYS A 395 -51.98 -5.76 -30.40
C LYS A 395 -53.08 -4.73 -30.10
N GLN A 396 -53.02 -4.05 -28.96
CA GLN A 396 -53.96 -2.99 -28.59
C GLN A 396 -53.79 -1.70 -29.39
N GLY A 397 -52.75 -1.66 -30.24
CA GLY A 397 -52.43 -0.58 -31.15
C GLY A 397 -52.21 0.72 -30.42
N GLY A 398 -51.00 1.03 -29.97
CA GLY A 398 -50.59 2.23 -29.22
C GLY A 398 -51.40 3.51 -29.33
N ARG A 399 -52.72 3.43 -29.11
CA ARG A 399 -53.63 4.57 -29.07
C ARG A 399 -53.34 5.33 -27.78
N ALA A 400 -52.51 6.37 -27.94
CA ALA A 400 -52.57 7.45 -26.95
C ALA A 400 -54.02 8.02 -26.98
N GLN A 401 -54.72 7.95 -25.84
CA GLN A 401 -55.82 8.84 -25.58
C GLN A 401 -55.28 10.26 -25.44
#